data_13acfb0f8f7b7e548325b171b660290a
#
_entry.id   13acfb0f8f7b7e548325b171b660290a
#
_cell.length_a   1.000
_cell.length_b   1.000
_cell.length_c   1.000
_cell.angle_alpha   90.00
_cell.angle_beta   90.00
_cell.angle_gamma   90.00
#
_symmetry.space_group_name_H-M   'P 1'
#
loop_
_entity.id
_entity.type
_entity.pdbx_description
1 polymer ?
#
loop_
_entity_poly.entity_id
_entity_poly.type
_entity_poly.pdbx_seq_one_letter_code
_entity_poly.pdbx_strand_id
1 'polypeptide(L)'
;IDEYTPSPYLTFSIHLDGNKERHDASVCLEGVFEKCISVIKLAIEKGFRVTINCTLFQNEPAEEVAEFMDMAMELGVEAVTISPGYHYERAPKQDVFLKKTESKQLFRDLFKLGIGKKWRFNQSSLYLDFLAGNQTYECTPWGNPTRNVFGWQKPCYLLVGEGYASTFAGLMEETE
;
A
#
# COMPACT_ATOMS: atom_id res chain seq x y z
N ILE A 1 1.27 22.40 1.76
CA ILE A 1 -0.10 22.34 1.19
C ILE A 1 -0.47 23.67 0.53
N ASP A 2 -0.12 24.81 1.11
CA ASP A 2 -0.51 26.15 0.61
C ASP A 2 0.17 26.55 -0.70
N GLU A 3 1.21 25.84 -1.11
CA GLU A 3 1.91 26.04 -2.40
C GLU A 3 1.23 25.31 -3.57
N TYR A 4 0.22 24.51 -3.29
CA TYR A 4 -0.49 23.71 -4.30
C TYR A 4 -1.92 24.19 -4.48
N THR A 5 -2.43 24.04 -5.69
CA THR A 5 -3.84 24.29 -6.01
C THR A 5 -4.57 22.97 -6.18
N PRO A 6 -5.75 22.78 -5.56
CA PRO A 6 -6.56 21.58 -5.75
C PRO A 6 -6.85 21.33 -7.23
N SER A 7 -6.73 20.07 -7.65
CA SER A 7 -6.91 19.63 -9.02
C SER A 7 -7.40 18.19 -9.06
N PRO A 8 -8.21 17.79 -10.05
CA PRO A 8 -8.58 16.39 -10.22
C PRO A 8 -7.39 15.47 -10.54
N TYR A 9 -6.24 16.04 -10.88
CA TYR A 9 -5.01 15.32 -11.20
C TYR A 9 -4.01 15.30 -10.05
N LEU A 10 -4.30 15.93 -8.90
CA LEU A 10 -3.45 15.97 -7.73
C LEU A 10 -4.14 15.27 -6.55
N THR A 11 -3.51 14.21 -6.07
CA THR A 11 -3.96 13.47 -4.88
C THR A 11 -2.83 13.37 -3.88
N PHE A 12 -3.08 13.68 -2.62
CA PHE A 12 -2.16 13.39 -1.54
C PHE A 12 -2.39 11.95 -1.08
N SER A 13 -1.33 11.13 -1.11
CA SER A 13 -1.34 9.79 -0.53
C SER A 13 -0.63 9.84 0.82
N ILE A 14 -1.39 9.69 1.89
CA ILE A 14 -0.87 9.75 3.26
C ILE A 14 -0.62 8.34 3.77
N HIS A 15 0.59 8.08 4.24
CA HIS A 15 0.90 6.81 4.89
C HIS A 15 0.24 6.75 6.27
N LEU A 16 -0.57 5.71 6.50
CA LEU A 16 -1.26 5.50 7.77
C LEU A 16 -1.58 4.01 7.95
N ASP A 17 -0.89 3.35 8.88
CA ASP A 17 -0.97 1.91 9.13
C ASP A 17 -1.83 1.62 10.38
N GLY A 18 -3.15 1.57 10.21
CA GLY A 18 -4.05 1.20 11.29
C GLY A 18 -4.34 2.30 12.31
N ASN A 19 -4.59 1.90 13.57
CA ASN A 19 -4.86 2.80 14.68
C ASN A 19 -3.59 3.54 15.14
N LYS A 20 -3.74 4.41 16.16
CA LYS A 20 -2.65 5.25 16.66
C LYS A 20 -1.44 4.45 17.13
N GLU A 21 -1.67 3.48 18.00
CA GLU A 21 -0.61 2.68 18.62
C GLU A 21 0.18 1.94 17.55
N ARG A 22 -0.53 1.40 16.58
CA ARG A 22 0.07 0.65 15.49
C ARG A 22 0.84 1.52 14.52
N HIS A 23 0.25 2.64 14.10
CA HIS A 23 0.93 3.55 13.16
C HIS A 23 2.20 4.14 13.78
N ASP A 24 2.12 4.66 15.01
CA ASP A 24 3.28 5.23 15.68
C ASP A 24 4.39 4.18 15.93
N ALA A 25 4.00 2.92 16.19
CA ALA A 25 4.96 1.81 16.28
C ALA A 25 5.58 1.47 14.91
N SER A 26 4.81 1.45 13.83
CA SER A 26 5.31 1.12 12.48
C SER A 26 6.33 2.15 11.97
N VAL A 27 6.10 3.42 12.26
CA VAL A 27 7.00 4.52 11.88
C VAL A 27 8.08 4.84 12.93
N CYS A 28 8.08 4.09 14.06
CA CYS A 28 9.02 4.26 15.17
C CYS A 28 9.05 5.70 15.74
N LEU A 29 7.93 6.41 15.72
CA LEU A 29 7.84 7.80 16.19
C LEU A 29 6.44 8.11 16.72
N GLU A 30 6.35 8.41 18.01
CA GLU A 30 5.11 8.78 18.69
C GLU A 30 4.54 10.11 18.17
N GLY A 31 3.20 10.20 18.06
CA GLY A 31 2.46 11.39 17.67
C GLY A 31 2.39 11.64 16.15
N VAL A 32 2.88 10.70 15.33
CA VAL A 32 2.77 10.81 13.87
C VAL A 32 1.34 10.56 13.41
N PHE A 33 0.63 9.63 14.07
CA PHE A 33 -0.78 9.36 13.77
C PHE A 33 -1.63 10.63 13.80
N GLU A 34 -1.56 11.40 14.90
CA GLU A 34 -2.34 12.64 15.05
C GLU A 34 -1.97 13.68 14.00
N LYS A 35 -0.70 13.76 13.62
CA LYS A 35 -0.25 14.64 12.53
C LYS A 35 -0.86 14.21 11.20
N CYS A 36 -0.87 12.91 10.90
CA CYS A 36 -1.49 12.37 9.68
C CYS A 36 -2.99 12.69 9.65
N ILE A 37 -3.72 12.44 10.73
CA ILE A 37 -5.15 12.78 10.85
C ILE A 37 -5.38 14.28 10.61
N SER A 38 -4.56 15.12 11.22
CA SER A 38 -4.67 16.59 11.07
C SER A 38 -4.40 17.04 9.63
N VAL A 39 -3.40 16.46 8.98
CA VAL A 39 -3.05 16.78 7.58
C VAL A 39 -4.12 16.27 6.62
N ILE A 40 -4.69 15.08 6.84
CA ILE A 40 -5.80 14.55 6.04
C ILE A 40 -6.99 15.51 6.09
N LYS A 41 -7.42 15.90 7.29
CA LYS A 41 -8.54 16.83 7.49
C LYS A 41 -8.29 18.18 6.81
N LEU A 42 -7.11 18.76 7.01
CA LEU A 42 -6.72 20.03 6.40
C LEU A 42 -6.70 19.95 4.87
N ALA A 43 -6.17 18.86 4.31
CA ALA A 43 -6.11 18.68 2.86
C ALA A 43 -7.51 18.56 2.24
N ILE A 44 -8.40 17.79 2.88
CA ILE A 44 -9.80 17.65 2.45
C ILE A 44 -10.54 19.00 2.56
N GLU A 45 -10.38 19.73 3.68
CA GLU A 45 -10.97 21.07 3.88
C GLU A 45 -10.53 22.07 2.80
N LYS A 46 -9.27 21.98 2.36
CA LYS A 46 -8.75 22.80 1.24
C LYS A 46 -9.17 22.30 -0.16
N GLY A 47 -9.97 21.26 -0.25
CA GLY A 47 -10.49 20.71 -1.50
C GLY A 47 -9.54 19.78 -2.25
N PHE A 48 -8.49 19.29 -1.62
CA PHE A 48 -7.61 18.30 -2.24
C PHE A 48 -8.20 16.90 -2.14
N ARG A 49 -7.88 16.09 -3.13
CA ARG A 49 -8.10 14.65 -3.09
C ARG A 49 -7.08 14.02 -2.14
N VAL A 50 -7.55 13.15 -1.26
CA VAL A 50 -6.71 12.45 -0.29
C VAL A 50 -6.99 10.96 -0.33
N THR A 51 -5.93 10.17 -0.37
CA THR A 51 -5.97 8.71 -0.20
C THR A 51 -5.05 8.30 0.94
N ILE A 52 -5.29 7.13 1.51
CA ILE A 52 -4.40 6.53 2.48
C ILE A 52 -3.64 5.37 1.83
N ASN A 53 -2.35 5.23 2.18
CA ASN A 53 -1.53 4.06 1.91
C ASN A 53 -1.28 3.32 3.23
N CYS A 54 -1.82 2.11 3.35
CA CYS A 54 -1.77 1.29 4.55
C CYS A 54 -1.03 -0.01 4.27
N THR A 55 -0.02 -0.30 5.08
CA THR A 55 0.73 -1.57 5.05
C THR A 55 0.30 -2.44 6.22
N LEU A 56 -0.09 -3.68 5.94
CA LEU A 56 -0.49 -4.65 6.94
C LEU A 56 0.68 -5.58 7.27
N PHE A 57 0.91 -5.79 8.57
CA PHE A 57 1.99 -6.61 9.08
C PHE A 57 1.47 -7.86 9.79
N GLN A 58 2.37 -8.69 10.29
CA GLN A 58 2.01 -9.91 11.00
C GLN A 58 1.23 -9.62 12.30
N ASN A 59 0.34 -10.54 12.65
CA ASN A 59 -0.50 -10.48 13.87
C ASN A 59 -1.49 -9.30 13.91
N GLU A 60 -1.92 -8.80 12.77
CA GLU A 60 -3.02 -7.83 12.70
C GLU A 60 -4.37 -8.55 12.72
N PRO A 61 -5.24 -8.29 13.71
CA PRO A 61 -6.61 -8.78 13.69
C PRO A 61 -7.38 -8.12 12.54
N ALA A 62 -8.15 -8.92 11.78
CA ALA A 62 -8.98 -8.39 10.70
C ALA A 62 -9.99 -7.35 11.18
N GLU A 63 -10.46 -7.50 12.42
CA GLU A 63 -11.38 -6.59 13.10
C GLU A 63 -10.77 -5.20 13.30
N GLU A 64 -9.52 -5.11 13.73
CA GLU A 64 -8.82 -3.82 13.90
C GLU A 64 -8.58 -3.14 12.54
N VAL A 65 -8.26 -3.91 11.51
CA VAL A 65 -8.14 -3.38 10.15
C VAL A 65 -9.51 -2.90 9.63
N ALA A 66 -10.60 -3.60 9.96
CA ALA A 66 -11.95 -3.20 9.62
C ALA A 66 -12.35 -1.88 10.31
N GLU A 67 -12.04 -1.73 11.60
CA GLU A 67 -12.26 -0.47 12.34
C GLU A 67 -11.45 0.68 11.72
N PHE A 68 -10.21 0.43 11.36
CA PHE A 68 -9.40 1.41 10.64
C PHE A 68 -10.00 1.80 9.30
N MET A 69 -10.53 0.85 8.52
CA MET A 69 -11.21 1.14 7.26
C MET A 69 -12.45 2.00 7.46
N ASP A 70 -13.25 1.72 8.49
CA ASP A 70 -14.42 2.54 8.85
C ASP A 70 -13.98 3.96 9.21
N MET A 71 -12.98 4.12 10.07
CA MET A 71 -12.39 5.42 10.43
C MET A 71 -11.90 6.19 9.20
N ALA A 72 -11.18 5.53 8.28
CA ALA A 72 -10.69 6.14 7.07
C ALA A 72 -11.83 6.68 6.19
N MET A 73 -12.92 5.93 6.06
CA MET A 73 -14.11 6.41 5.32
C MET A 73 -14.80 7.58 6.03
N GLU A 74 -14.87 7.57 7.35
CA GLU A 74 -15.42 8.67 8.16
C GLU A 74 -14.58 9.96 8.05
N LEU A 75 -13.26 9.84 7.92
CA LEU A 75 -12.37 10.99 7.65
C LEU A 75 -12.65 11.65 6.29
N GLY A 76 -13.35 10.94 5.38
CA GLY A 76 -13.70 11.46 4.06
C GLY A 76 -12.61 11.27 3.00
N VAL A 77 -11.64 10.39 3.22
CA VAL A 77 -10.64 10.07 2.17
C VAL A 77 -11.31 9.41 0.97
N GLU A 78 -10.73 9.59 -0.19
CA GLU A 78 -11.28 9.07 -1.44
C GLU A 78 -11.22 7.54 -1.50
N ALA A 79 -10.10 6.97 -1.07
CA ALA A 79 -9.90 5.53 -1.02
C ALA A 79 -8.68 5.17 -0.15
N VAL A 80 -8.55 3.89 0.17
CA VAL A 80 -7.38 3.31 0.84
C VAL A 80 -6.69 2.32 -0.09
N THR A 81 -5.37 2.42 -0.19
CA THR A 81 -4.51 1.37 -0.73
C THR A 81 -4.08 0.49 0.42
N ILE A 82 -4.39 -0.80 0.38
CA ILE A 82 -3.93 -1.76 1.38
C ILE A 82 -2.95 -2.76 0.77
N SER A 83 -1.86 -3.02 1.45
CA SER A 83 -0.84 -3.95 0.98
C SER A 83 -0.28 -4.77 2.13
N PRO A 84 0.01 -6.07 1.93
CA PRO A 84 0.79 -6.80 2.90
C PRO A 84 2.23 -6.27 2.91
N GLY A 85 2.83 -6.16 4.09
CA GLY A 85 4.25 -5.93 4.23
C GLY A 85 5.04 -7.11 3.65
N TYR A 86 5.90 -6.84 2.68
CA TYR A 86 6.70 -7.85 2.01
C TYR A 86 8.08 -7.99 2.64
N HIS A 87 8.55 -9.21 2.73
CA HIS A 87 9.96 -9.47 3.02
C HIS A 87 10.85 -8.78 1.98
N TYR A 88 11.89 -8.12 2.44
CA TYR A 88 12.97 -7.67 1.58
C TYR A 88 14.32 -7.89 2.25
N GLU A 89 15.32 -8.19 1.46
CA GLU A 89 16.60 -8.75 1.88
C GLU A 89 17.31 -7.91 2.95
N ARG A 90 17.15 -6.59 2.91
CA ARG A 90 17.83 -5.66 3.83
C ARG A 90 17.02 -5.26 5.06
N ALA A 91 15.82 -5.80 5.24
CA ALA A 91 15.04 -5.51 6.44
C ALA A 91 15.71 -6.14 7.67
N PRO A 92 15.97 -5.36 8.74
CA PRO A 92 16.65 -5.87 9.93
C PRO A 92 15.81 -6.87 10.71
N LYS A 93 14.48 -6.80 10.61
CA LYS A 93 13.51 -7.71 11.23
C LYS A 93 12.63 -8.30 10.15
N GLN A 94 12.73 -9.61 9.95
CA GLN A 94 11.95 -10.33 8.92
C GLN A 94 10.66 -10.93 9.47
N ASP A 95 10.55 -11.10 10.77
CA ASP A 95 9.44 -11.71 11.49
C ASP A 95 8.20 -10.81 11.59
N VAL A 96 8.32 -9.53 11.24
CA VAL A 96 7.18 -8.59 11.21
C VAL A 96 6.33 -8.70 9.94
N PHE A 97 6.84 -9.34 8.89
CA PHE A 97 6.16 -9.43 7.61
C PHE A 97 5.19 -10.60 7.54
N LEU A 98 4.07 -10.37 6.86
CA LEU A 98 3.05 -11.41 6.62
C LEU A 98 3.61 -12.53 5.75
N LYS A 99 3.42 -13.78 6.19
CA LYS A 99 3.61 -14.93 5.32
C LYS A 99 2.46 -15.01 4.31
N LYS A 100 2.72 -15.60 3.16
CA LYS A 100 1.75 -15.69 2.06
C LYS A 100 0.39 -16.30 2.48
N THR A 101 0.42 -17.30 3.36
CA THR A 101 -0.80 -17.95 3.87
C THR A 101 -1.56 -17.07 4.85
N GLU A 102 -0.85 -16.39 5.75
CA GLU A 102 -1.40 -15.46 6.74
C GLU A 102 -2.01 -14.25 6.04
N SER A 103 -1.31 -13.70 5.04
CA SER A 103 -1.81 -12.61 4.21
C SER A 103 -3.15 -12.95 3.56
N LYS A 104 -3.23 -14.10 2.89
CA LYS A 104 -4.48 -14.54 2.25
C LYS A 104 -5.63 -14.69 3.25
N GLN A 105 -5.36 -15.22 4.43
CA GLN A 105 -6.38 -15.38 5.47
C GLN A 105 -6.85 -14.04 5.99
N LEU A 106 -5.93 -13.14 6.32
CA LEU A 106 -6.24 -11.78 6.78
C LEU A 106 -7.14 -11.03 5.78
N PHE A 107 -6.77 -11.04 4.49
CA PHE A 107 -7.58 -10.36 3.47
C PHE A 107 -8.95 -11.00 3.26
N ARG A 108 -9.07 -12.33 3.35
CA ARG A 108 -10.37 -13.00 3.31
C ARG A 108 -11.28 -12.58 4.44
N ASP A 109 -10.74 -12.54 5.66
CA ASP A 109 -11.52 -12.19 6.84
C ASP A 109 -11.88 -10.71 6.83
N LEU A 110 -10.96 -9.83 6.46
CA LEU A 110 -11.22 -8.41 6.25
C LEU A 110 -12.36 -8.18 5.24
N PHE A 111 -12.31 -8.83 4.08
CA PHE A 111 -13.31 -8.63 3.05
C PHE A 111 -14.70 -9.19 3.45
N LYS A 112 -14.76 -10.24 4.29
CA LYS A 112 -16.03 -10.69 4.90
C LYS A 112 -16.61 -9.61 5.82
N LEU A 113 -15.79 -8.99 6.66
CA LEU A 113 -16.20 -7.88 7.53
C LEU A 113 -16.64 -6.65 6.72
N GLY A 114 -16.10 -6.48 5.52
CA GLY A 114 -16.42 -5.40 4.57
C GLY A 114 -17.76 -5.58 3.86
N ILE A 115 -18.44 -6.73 3.95
CA ILE A 115 -19.71 -6.95 3.28
C ILE A 115 -20.76 -5.94 3.79
N GLY A 116 -21.32 -5.16 2.87
CA GLY A 116 -22.29 -4.10 3.19
C GLY A 116 -21.68 -2.79 3.68
N LYS A 117 -20.37 -2.72 3.86
CA LYS A 117 -19.64 -1.48 4.16
C LYS A 117 -19.43 -0.65 2.90
N LYS A 118 -19.19 0.65 3.09
CA LYS A 118 -18.90 1.59 1.99
C LYS A 118 -17.39 1.82 1.81
N TRP A 119 -16.56 0.81 2.06
CA TRP A 119 -15.13 0.93 1.89
C TRP A 119 -14.76 1.12 0.42
N ARG A 120 -13.79 1.97 0.20
CA ARG A 120 -13.25 2.26 -1.13
C ARG A 120 -11.77 1.94 -1.16
N PHE A 121 -11.37 1.13 -2.13
CA PHE A 121 -9.98 0.75 -2.35
C PHE A 121 -9.46 1.40 -3.63
N ASN A 122 -8.19 1.79 -3.62
CA ASN A 122 -7.51 2.27 -4.83
C ASN A 122 -7.13 1.13 -5.78
N GLN A 123 -7.04 -0.08 -5.26
CA GLN A 123 -6.72 -1.25 -6.07
C GLN A 123 -7.95 -1.74 -6.85
N SER A 124 -7.68 -2.41 -7.98
CA SER A 124 -8.73 -3.10 -8.73
C SER A 124 -9.29 -4.30 -7.95
N SER A 125 -10.52 -4.67 -8.23
CA SER A 125 -11.15 -5.88 -7.66
C SER A 125 -10.35 -7.14 -7.94
N LEU A 126 -9.71 -7.24 -9.11
CA LEU A 126 -8.86 -8.37 -9.46
C LEU A 126 -7.63 -8.48 -8.55
N TYR A 127 -7.04 -7.34 -8.19
CA TYR A 127 -5.92 -7.33 -7.25
C TYR A 127 -6.37 -7.67 -5.82
N LEU A 128 -7.52 -7.19 -5.39
CA LEU A 128 -8.08 -7.55 -4.08
C LEU A 128 -8.41 -9.06 -4.02
N ASP A 129 -8.94 -9.63 -5.08
CA ASP A 129 -9.15 -11.08 -5.21
C ASP A 129 -7.83 -11.86 -5.15
N PHE A 130 -6.77 -11.34 -5.75
CA PHE A 130 -5.43 -11.92 -5.62
C PHE A 130 -4.93 -11.89 -4.17
N LEU A 131 -5.08 -10.77 -3.46
CA LEU A 131 -4.72 -10.67 -2.04
C LEU A 131 -5.47 -11.68 -1.18
N ALA A 132 -6.75 -11.89 -1.44
CA ALA A 132 -7.57 -12.93 -0.79
C ALA A 132 -7.20 -14.36 -1.23
N GLY A 133 -6.33 -14.52 -2.22
CA GLY A 133 -5.91 -15.82 -2.75
C GLY A 133 -6.94 -16.52 -3.62
N ASN A 134 -7.94 -15.80 -4.15
CA ASN A 134 -8.93 -16.31 -5.09
C ASN A 134 -8.39 -16.34 -6.52
N GLN A 135 -7.32 -15.59 -6.79
CA GLN A 135 -6.62 -15.53 -8.08
C GLN A 135 -5.14 -15.92 -7.91
N THR A 136 -4.57 -16.43 -8.98
CA THR A 136 -3.14 -16.71 -9.07
C THR A 136 -2.63 -16.11 -10.38
N TYR A 137 -1.57 -15.34 -10.29
CA TYR A 137 -0.91 -14.73 -11.43
C TYR A 137 0.54 -15.20 -11.51
N GLU A 138 1.02 -15.34 -12.71
CA GLU A 138 2.45 -15.49 -12.97
C GLU A 138 3.13 -14.13 -12.81
N CYS A 139 4.35 -14.15 -12.28
CA CYS A 139 5.12 -12.94 -12.16
C CYS A 139 5.56 -12.45 -13.53
N THR A 140 5.29 -11.19 -13.82
CA THR A 140 5.72 -10.53 -15.05
C THR A 140 6.60 -9.33 -14.68
N PRO A 141 7.92 -9.50 -14.55
CA PRO A 141 8.83 -8.42 -14.12
C PRO A 141 8.68 -7.14 -14.94
N TRP A 142 8.45 -7.29 -16.24
CA TRP A 142 8.19 -6.20 -17.17
C TRP A 142 6.80 -5.54 -17.02
N GLY A 143 5.90 -6.09 -16.21
CA GLY A 143 4.57 -5.50 -15.97
C GLY A 143 4.61 -4.17 -15.21
N ASN A 144 5.69 -3.92 -14.48
CA ASN A 144 5.94 -2.64 -13.81
C ASN A 144 7.40 -2.22 -13.99
N PRO A 145 7.83 -1.90 -15.22
CA PRO A 145 9.22 -1.55 -15.49
C PRO A 145 9.58 -0.24 -14.78
N THR A 146 10.67 -0.27 -14.04
CA THR A 146 11.15 0.88 -13.28
C THR A 146 12.53 1.30 -13.75
N ARG A 147 12.69 2.61 -14.00
CA ARG A 147 13.95 3.23 -14.41
C ARG A 147 14.40 4.26 -13.38
N ASN A 148 15.67 4.21 -13.05
CA ASN A 148 16.35 5.24 -12.23
C ASN A 148 17.54 5.84 -13.00
N VAL A 149 18.40 6.58 -12.30
CA VAL A 149 19.59 7.23 -12.89
C VAL A 149 20.63 6.24 -13.45
N PHE A 150 20.60 4.98 -12.98
CA PHE A 150 21.52 3.93 -13.43
C PHE A 150 20.98 3.11 -14.60
N GLY A 151 19.69 3.16 -14.88
CA GLY A 151 19.03 2.40 -15.95
C GLY A 151 17.73 1.72 -15.53
N TRP A 152 17.28 0.75 -16.33
CA TRP A 152 16.12 -0.08 -16.04
C TRP A 152 16.48 -1.16 -15.04
N GLN A 153 15.73 -1.24 -13.93
CA GLN A 153 15.99 -2.22 -12.87
C GLN A 153 15.63 -3.64 -13.31
N LYS A 154 16.50 -4.60 -13.00
CA LYS A 154 16.33 -6.01 -13.35
C LYS A 154 16.21 -6.90 -12.10
N PRO A 155 15.33 -7.88 -12.14
CA PRO A 155 14.25 -8.10 -13.10
C PRO A 155 13.07 -7.16 -12.87
N CYS A 156 12.94 -6.56 -11.69
CA CYS A 156 11.89 -5.60 -11.33
C CYS A 156 12.34 -4.69 -10.18
N TYR A 157 11.52 -3.70 -9.82
CA TYR A 157 11.86 -2.73 -8.77
C TYR A 157 12.03 -3.34 -7.37
N LEU A 158 11.46 -4.53 -7.10
CA LEU A 158 11.60 -5.23 -5.82
C LEU A 158 12.86 -6.10 -5.76
N LEU A 159 13.27 -6.65 -6.88
CA LEU A 159 14.40 -7.57 -7.00
C LEU A 159 15.55 -6.88 -7.78
N VAL A 160 16.27 -6.03 -7.10
CA VAL A 160 17.37 -5.24 -7.71
C VAL A 160 18.71 -5.98 -7.81
N GLY A 161 18.74 -7.26 -7.50
CA GLY A 161 19.98 -8.05 -7.42
C GLY A 161 20.68 -8.31 -8.75
N GLU A 162 19.97 -8.22 -9.88
CA GLU A 162 20.47 -8.52 -11.21
C GLU A 162 21.04 -7.31 -11.97
N GLY A 163 20.97 -6.12 -11.36
CA GLY A 163 21.56 -4.90 -11.91
C GLY A 163 20.61 -4.09 -12.78
N TYR A 164 21.14 -3.49 -13.85
CA TYR A 164 20.39 -2.54 -14.69
C TYR A 164 20.60 -2.81 -16.16
N ALA A 165 19.53 -2.71 -16.96
CA ALA A 165 19.62 -2.64 -18.41
C ALA A 165 19.69 -1.17 -18.86
N SER A 166 20.49 -0.90 -19.87
CA SER A 166 20.66 0.45 -20.43
C SER A 166 19.45 0.89 -21.26
N THR A 167 18.76 -0.07 -21.87
CA THR A 167 17.57 0.16 -22.72
C THR A 167 16.38 -0.66 -22.23
N PHE A 168 15.18 -0.23 -22.58
CA PHE A 168 13.97 -1.00 -22.29
C PHE A 168 13.94 -2.32 -23.07
N ALA A 169 14.44 -2.32 -24.32
CA ALA A 169 14.56 -3.54 -25.10
C ALA A 169 15.45 -4.58 -24.40
N GLY A 170 16.61 -4.14 -23.87
CA GLY A 170 17.49 -5.02 -23.11
C GLY A 170 16.87 -5.54 -21.80
N LEU A 171 15.96 -4.80 -21.17
CA LEU A 171 15.18 -5.31 -20.04
C LEU A 171 14.24 -6.45 -20.48
N MET A 172 13.60 -6.30 -21.63
CA MET A 172 12.64 -7.28 -22.15
C MET A 172 13.31 -8.58 -22.64
N GLU A 173 14.47 -8.48 -23.30
CA GLU A 173 15.21 -9.64 -23.82
C GLU A 173 15.67 -10.60 -22.71
N GLU A 174 15.87 -10.11 -21.50
CA GLU A 174 16.33 -10.94 -20.37
C GLU A 174 15.16 -11.56 -19.57
N THR A 175 13.92 -11.25 -19.91
CA THR A 175 12.72 -11.75 -19.19
C THR A 175 11.95 -12.83 -19.98
N GLU A 176 12.41 -13.20 -21.16
CA GLU A 176 11.96 -14.36 -21.94
C GLU A 176 12.68 -15.65 -21.51
#